data_6b9c484f35bf228282f45108efe4acba
#
_entry.id   6b9c484f35bf228282f45108efe4acba
#
_cell.length_a   1.000
_cell.length_b   1.000
_cell.length_c   1.000
_cell.angle_alpha   90.00
_cell.angle_beta   90.00
_cell.angle_gamma   90.00
#
_symmetry.space_group_name_H-M   'P 1'
#
loop_
_entity.id
_entity.type
_entity.pdbx_description
1 polymer ?
#
loop_
_entity_poly.entity_id
_entity_poly.type
_entity_poly.pdbx_seq_one_letter_code
_entity_poly.pdbx_strand_id
1 'polypeptide(L)'
;MSQEIPEDIPDLWMHHMRRGTFEEAWQKSDTDLKSRAGKPCWHLPRHFQYIWDGSSLAGKRVLVRCYHGLGDTIQFIRYMPLVKAIAVEVFVWAQLPLLPLLKTVPGIDQLLPLHDGTPEAEYDVDVEIMELPHIFRTTLATIPAVVPYLHVEPQLLTLPKEKLAIGLVWKAGDWDERRSIPFASLAPLAALQGIQLYILQADAKKAGWQEEFGVYPGEFNLFEYARMVRSLDLMITVDSMPAHLAGALGVPVWTLLHAEADWRWMENRNDSPWYPTMRLFRQEHSGDWASVIGRLTEELEKISQH
;
A
#
# COMPACT_ATOMS: atom_id res chain seq x y z
N MET A 1 -17.60 28.33 0.90
CA MET A 1 -17.17 28.87 -0.40
C MET A 1 -16.73 27.68 -1.23
N SER A 2 -17.57 27.24 -2.17
CA SER A 2 -17.22 26.22 -3.15
C SER A 2 -16.15 26.83 -4.07
N GLN A 3 -14.94 26.32 -4.04
CA GLN A 3 -13.93 26.65 -5.03
C GLN A 3 -14.42 26.09 -6.38
N GLU A 4 -14.59 26.96 -7.36
CA GLU A 4 -14.85 26.55 -8.75
C GLU A 4 -13.69 25.67 -9.22
N ILE A 5 -14.03 24.47 -9.69
CA ILE A 5 -13.07 23.54 -10.28
C ILE A 5 -12.74 24.07 -11.68
N PRO A 6 -11.47 24.29 -12.05
CA PRO A 6 -11.12 24.67 -13.40
C PRO A 6 -11.63 23.63 -14.42
N GLU A 7 -12.24 24.07 -15.51
CA GLU A 7 -12.84 23.21 -16.54
C GLU A 7 -11.85 22.27 -17.27
N ASP A 8 -10.54 22.45 -17.10
CA ASP A 8 -9.45 21.73 -17.80
C ASP A 8 -8.57 20.87 -16.87
N ILE A 9 -9.15 20.11 -15.92
CA ILE A 9 -8.36 19.13 -15.15
C ILE A 9 -8.33 17.80 -15.90
N PRO A 10 -7.15 17.35 -16.41
CA PRO A 10 -7.04 16.15 -17.28
C PRO A 10 -7.52 14.86 -16.62
N ASP A 11 -7.50 14.79 -15.28
CA ASP A 11 -8.00 13.65 -14.50
C ASP A 11 -8.77 14.15 -13.26
N LEU A 12 -10.05 14.43 -13.46
CA LEU A 12 -10.94 14.90 -12.40
C LEU A 12 -11.07 13.89 -11.24
N TRP A 13 -11.04 12.59 -11.52
CA TRP A 13 -11.07 11.55 -10.51
C TRP A 13 -9.84 11.63 -9.60
N MET A 14 -8.66 11.70 -10.19
CA MET A 14 -7.39 11.80 -9.47
C MET A 14 -7.32 13.08 -8.62
N HIS A 15 -7.84 14.20 -9.15
CA HIS A 15 -7.92 15.45 -8.42
C HIS A 15 -8.75 15.31 -7.13
N HIS A 16 -9.94 14.71 -7.23
CA HIS A 16 -10.82 14.51 -6.07
C HIS A 16 -10.22 13.53 -5.06
N MET A 17 -9.62 12.44 -5.52
CA MET A 17 -8.97 11.45 -4.66
C MET A 17 -7.81 12.05 -3.87
N ARG A 18 -6.94 12.87 -4.50
CA ARG A 18 -5.82 13.56 -3.83
C ARG A 18 -6.28 14.56 -2.78
N ARG A 19 -7.43 15.15 -2.95
CA ARG A 19 -8.02 16.13 -2.02
C ARG A 19 -8.89 15.49 -0.93
N GLY A 20 -9.15 14.20 -1.03
CA GLY A 20 -10.02 13.47 -0.10
C GLY A 20 -11.51 13.74 -0.30
N THR A 21 -11.90 14.37 -1.42
CA THR A 21 -13.30 14.55 -1.82
C THR A 21 -13.78 13.31 -2.58
N PHE A 22 -13.86 12.19 -1.87
CA PHE A 22 -14.09 10.88 -2.47
C PHE A 22 -15.46 10.73 -3.11
N GLU A 23 -16.48 11.41 -2.58
CA GLU A 23 -17.85 11.32 -3.11
C GLU A 23 -17.93 11.83 -4.54
N GLU A 24 -17.23 12.90 -4.85
CA GLU A 24 -17.11 13.45 -6.20
C GLU A 24 -16.33 12.51 -7.13
N ALA A 25 -15.29 11.86 -6.62
CA ALA A 25 -14.57 10.84 -7.38
C ALA A 25 -15.49 9.66 -7.72
N TRP A 26 -16.36 9.23 -6.79
CA TRP A 26 -17.31 8.13 -7.03
C TRP A 26 -18.39 8.52 -8.04
N GLN A 27 -18.83 9.77 -8.11
CA GLN A 27 -19.74 10.25 -9.16
C GLN A 27 -19.09 10.12 -10.55
N LYS A 28 -17.81 10.45 -10.65
CA LYS A 28 -17.04 10.24 -11.89
C LYS A 28 -16.95 8.74 -12.22
N SER A 29 -16.63 7.89 -11.23
CA SER A 29 -16.59 6.42 -11.38
C SER A 29 -17.94 5.86 -11.84
N ASP A 30 -19.08 6.36 -11.33
CA ASP A 30 -20.42 5.97 -11.78
C ASP A 30 -20.67 6.32 -13.26
N THR A 31 -20.18 7.48 -13.69
CA THR A 31 -20.29 7.91 -15.09
C THR A 31 -19.47 6.99 -15.99
N ASP A 32 -18.25 6.64 -15.57
CA ASP A 32 -17.38 5.74 -16.32
C ASP A 32 -17.96 4.31 -16.36
N LEU A 33 -18.49 3.82 -15.23
CA LEU A 33 -19.18 2.53 -15.17
C LEU A 33 -20.33 2.45 -16.20
N LYS A 34 -21.18 3.46 -16.26
CA LYS A 34 -22.28 3.55 -17.26
C LYS A 34 -21.75 3.60 -18.69
N SER A 35 -20.68 4.33 -18.93
CA SER A 35 -20.11 4.53 -20.29
C SER A 35 -19.48 3.24 -20.84
N ARG A 36 -18.99 2.35 -19.98
CA ARG A 36 -18.34 1.08 -20.35
C ARG A 36 -19.29 -0.13 -20.38
N ALA A 37 -20.54 0.06 -19.93
CA ALA A 37 -21.53 -1.01 -19.93
C ALA A 37 -21.68 -1.68 -21.31
N GLY A 38 -21.59 -3.00 -21.35
CA GLY A 38 -21.66 -3.80 -22.57
C GLY A 38 -20.40 -3.74 -23.47
N LYS A 39 -19.35 -3.02 -23.08
CA LYS A 39 -18.08 -3.00 -23.79
C LYS A 39 -17.15 -4.10 -23.27
N PRO A 40 -16.60 -4.99 -24.14
CA PRO A 40 -15.69 -6.02 -23.69
C PRO A 40 -14.34 -5.42 -23.26
N CYS A 41 -13.77 -5.93 -22.16
CA CYS A 41 -12.46 -5.50 -21.67
C CYS A 41 -11.45 -6.66 -21.53
N TRP A 42 -11.87 -7.90 -21.75
CA TRP A 42 -11.05 -9.11 -21.55
C TRP A 42 -9.85 -9.22 -22.48
N HIS A 43 -9.83 -8.46 -23.59
CA HIS A 43 -8.70 -8.34 -24.52
C HIS A 43 -7.59 -7.42 -23.97
N LEU A 44 -7.86 -6.64 -22.93
CA LEU A 44 -6.91 -5.73 -22.30
C LEU A 44 -6.00 -6.48 -21.32
N PRO A 45 -4.77 -5.97 -21.06
CA PRO A 45 -3.97 -6.42 -19.93
C PRO A 45 -4.78 -6.34 -18.62
N ARG A 46 -4.58 -7.30 -17.72
CA ARG A 46 -5.40 -7.45 -16.51
C ARG A 46 -5.58 -6.16 -15.69
N HIS A 47 -4.52 -5.40 -15.52
CA HIS A 47 -4.55 -4.13 -14.78
C HIS A 47 -5.31 -2.99 -15.48
N PHE A 48 -5.75 -3.19 -16.71
CA PHE A 48 -6.66 -2.28 -17.44
C PHE A 48 -8.08 -2.84 -17.59
N GLN A 49 -8.33 -4.05 -17.11
CA GLN A 49 -9.67 -4.62 -17.12
C GLN A 49 -10.49 -3.98 -16.00
N TYR A 50 -11.71 -3.59 -16.37
CA TYR A 50 -12.73 -3.17 -15.42
C TYR A 50 -13.72 -4.33 -15.26
N ILE A 51 -13.85 -4.82 -14.04
CA ILE A 51 -14.49 -6.10 -13.78
C ILE A 51 -15.93 -5.91 -13.32
N TRP A 52 -16.13 -5.05 -12.31
CA TRP A 52 -17.44 -4.84 -11.74
C TRP A 52 -18.38 -4.13 -12.73
N ASP A 53 -19.59 -4.67 -12.89
CA ASP A 53 -20.61 -4.18 -13.82
C ASP A 53 -21.70 -3.30 -13.18
N GLY A 54 -21.57 -3.02 -11.86
CA GLY A 54 -22.56 -2.30 -11.07
C GLY A 54 -23.55 -3.21 -10.33
N SER A 55 -23.45 -4.53 -10.47
CA SER A 55 -24.31 -5.48 -9.81
C SER A 55 -24.13 -5.46 -8.29
N SER A 56 -25.25 -5.67 -7.54
CA SER A 56 -25.19 -5.77 -6.08
C SER A 56 -24.44 -7.03 -5.63
N LEU A 57 -23.57 -6.87 -4.63
CA LEU A 57 -22.88 -7.99 -3.98
C LEU A 57 -23.77 -8.70 -2.93
N ALA A 58 -24.89 -8.07 -2.52
CA ALA A 58 -25.74 -8.57 -1.45
C ALA A 58 -26.39 -9.91 -1.81
N GLY A 59 -26.18 -10.92 -0.95
CA GLY A 59 -26.73 -12.27 -1.13
C GLY A 59 -26.10 -13.05 -2.29
N LYS A 60 -24.90 -12.65 -2.75
CA LYS A 60 -24.18 -13.25 -3.88
C LYS A 60 -22.92 -13.99 -3.44
N ARG A 61 -22.46 -14.93 -4.26
CA ARG A 61 -21.11 -15.47 -4.21
C ARG A 61 -20.22 -14.50 -4.99
N VAL A 62 -19.26 -13.91 -4.30
CA VAL A 62 -18.43 -12.81 -4.85
C VAL A 62 -17.00 -13.28 -5.08
N LEU A 63 -16.49 -13.08 -6.28
CA LEU A 63 -15.07 -13.27 -6.61
C LEU A 63 -14.36 -11.91 -6.59
N VAL A 64 -13.38 -11.77 -5.71
CA VAL A 64 -12.48 -10.61 -5.66
C VAL A 64 -11.19 -10.93 -6.39
N ARG A 65 -10.92 -10.23 -7.49
CA ARG A 65 -9.73 -10.39 -8.32
C ARG A 65 -8.65 -9.42 -7.90
N CYS A 66 -7.43 -9.89 -7.74
CA CYS A 66 -6.28 -9.06 -7.35
C CYS A 66 -5.32 -8.93 -8.53
N TYR A 67 -5.65 -8.07 -9.47
CA TYR A 67 -4.94 -7.93 -10.75
C TYR A 67 -3.81 -6.91 -10.75
N HIS A 68 -3.77 -6.04 -9.74
CA HIS A 68 -2.79 -4.98 -9.59
C HIS A 68 -1.55 -5.41 -8.78
N GLY A 69 -0.80 -4.46 -8.25
CA GLY A 69 0.40 -4.73 -7.48
C GLY A 69 0.14 -5.40 -6.11
N LEU A 70 1.17 -5.99 -5.53
CA LEU A 70 1.09 -6.59 -4.19
C LEU A 70 0.63 -5.56 -3.14
N GLY A 71 1.08 -4.31 -3.26
CA GLY A 71 0.69 -3.21 -2.37
C GLY A 71 -0.80 -2.90 -2.44
N ASP A 72 -1.39 -2.94 -3.64
CA ASP A 72 -2.82 -2.71 -3.85
C ASP A 72 -3.65 -3.80 -3.18
N THR A 73 -3.26 -5.05 -3.37
CA THR A 73 -3.92 -6.19 -2.70
C THR A 73 -3.81 -6.06 -1.18
N ILE A 74 -2.62 -5.77 -0.65
CA ILE A 74 -2.40 -5.57 0.79
C ILE A 74 -3.29 -4.41 1.29
N GLN A 75 -3.36 -3.29 0.58
CA GLN A 75 -4.16 -2.15 1.01
C GLN A 75 -5.65 -2.47 1.05
N PHE A 76 -6.20 -3.03 -0.02
CA PHE A 76 -7.65 -3.14 -0.18
C PHE A 76 -8.24 -4.46 0.35
N ILE A 77 -7.42 -5.44 0.71
CA ILE A 77 -7.91 -6.67 1.36
C ILE A 77 -8.65 -6.40 2.68
N ARG A 78 -8.42 -5.25 3.30
CA ARG A 78 -9.14 -4.77 4.50
C ARG A 78 -10.65 -4.65 4.33
N TYR A 79 -11.13 -4.63 3.08
CA TYR A 79 -12.55 -4.59 2.78
C TYR A 79 -13.25 -5.95 2.89
N MET A 80 -12.52 -7.05 3.04
CA MET A 80 -13.12 -8.39 3.05
C MET A 80 -14.18 -8.57 4.13
N PRO A 81 -14.03 -8.06 5.37
CA PRO A 81 -15.11 -8.13 6.35
C PRO A 81 -16.40 -7.42 5.90
N LEU A 82 -16.28 -6.30 5.17
CA LEU A 82 -17.43 -5.57 4.64
C LEU A 82 -18.08 -6.33 3.49
N VAL A 83 -17.30 -6.94 2.60
CA VAL A 83 -17.82 -7.81 1.54
C VAL A 83 -18.56 -8.98 2.15
N LYS A 84 -17.97 -9.67 3.13
CA LYS A 84 -18.54 -10.83 3.81
C LYS A 84 -19.84 -10.50 4.56
N ALA A 85 -19.96 -9.30 5.08
CA ALA A 85 -21.18 -8.87 5.79
C ALA A 85 -22.42 -8.84 4.88
N ILE A 86 -22.25 -8.75 3.57
CA ILE A 86 -23.35 -8.68 2.59
C ILE A 86 -23.38 -9.87 1.63
N ALA A 87 -22.23 -10.51 1.36
CA ALA A 87 -22.10 -11.65 0.46
C ALA A 87 -22.38 -12.97 1.17
N VAL A 88 -22.87 -13.96 0.44
CA VAL A 88 -23.05 -15.35 0.93
C VAL A 88 -21.69 -16.04 1.04
N GLU A 89 -20.86 -15.89 0.01
CA GLU A 89 -19.54 -16.50 -0.06
C GLU A 89 -18.56 -15.53 -0.74
N VAL A 90 -17.31 -15.52 -0.26
CA VAL A 90 -16.24 -14.62 -0.74
C VAL A 90 -15.03 -15.45 -1.16
N PHE A 91 -14.74 -15.40 -2.45
CA PHE A 91 -13.52 -15.94 -3.05
C PHE A 91 -12.54 -14.80 -3.29
N VAL A 92 -11.28 -15.00 -2.92
CA VAL A 92 -10.21 -14.05 -3.25
C VAL A 92 -9.20 -14.74 -4.14
N TRP A 93 -9.03 -14.24 -5.36
CA TRP A 93 -8.11 -14.76 -6.36
C TRP A 93 -6.89 -13.84 -6.43
N ALA A 94 -5.86 -14.18 -5.64
CA ALA A 94 -4.74 -13.31 -5.36
C ALA A 94 -3.38 -13.89 -5.77
N GLN A 95 -2.40 -12.99 -5.88
CA GLN A 95 -1.02 -13.31 -6.21
C GLN A 95 -0.46 -14.35 -5.24
N LEU A 96 0.16 -15.40 -5.78
CA LEU A 96 0.66 -16.54 -5.02
C LEU A 96 1.52 -16.17 -3.79
N PRO A 97 2.45 -15.19 -3.85
CA PRO A 97 3.25 -14.81 -2.69
C PRO A 97 2.45 -14.26 -1.51
N LEU A 98 1.24 -13.69 -1.74
CA LEU A 98 0.40 -13.12 -0.70
C LEU A 98 -0.46 -14.16 0.03
N LEU A 99 -0.74 -15.31 -0.56
CA LEU A 99 -1.68 -16.28 0.01
C LEU A 99 -1.40 -16.66 1.46
N PRO A 100 -0.13 -16.88 1.90
CA PRO A 100 0.15 -17.18 3.31
C PRO A 100 -0.29 -16.06 4.27
N LEU A 101 -0.14 -14.79 3.85
CA LEU A 101 -0.55 -13.63 4.65
C LEU A 101 -2.06 -13.45 4.67
N LEU A 102 -2.72 -13.67 3.54
CA LEU A 102 -4.16 -13.46 3.39
C LEU A 102 -5.00 -14.49 4.16
N LYS A 103 -4.44 -15.62 4.54
CA LYS A 103 -5.11 -16.63 5.39
C LYS A 103 -5.55 -16.09 6.74
N THR A 104 -4.97 -14.99 7.20
CA THR A 104 -5.29 -14.37 8.50
C THR A 104 -6.39 -13.31 8.39
N VAL A 105 -6.81 -12.98 7.18
CA VAL A 105 -7.81 -11.93 6.93
C VAL A 105 -9.22 -12.48 7.14
N PRO A 106 -10.02 -11.90 8.05
CA PRO A 106 -11.39 -12.33 8.25
C PRO A 106 -12.27 -11.97 7.04
N GLY A 107 -13.28 -12.81 6.79
CA GLY A 107 -14.26 -12.58 5.72
C GLY A 107 -13.89 -13.17 4.37
N ILE A 108 -12.81 -13.93 4.28
CA ILE A 108 -12.44 -14.72 3.10
C ILE A 108 -12.86 -16.16 3.35
N ASP A 109 -13.72 -16.71 2.49
CA ASP A 109 -14.13 -18.12 2.58
C ASP A 109 -13.14 -19.01 1.83
N GLN A 110 -12.66 -18.58 0.66
CA GLN A 110 -11.67 -19.32 -0.12
C GLN A 110 -10.61 -18.41 -0.73
N LEU A 111 -9.35 -18.82 -0.59
CA LEU A 111 -8.21 -18.20 -1.25
C LEU A 111 -7.79 -19.04 -2.46
N LEU A 112 -7.75 -18.41 -3.62
CA LEU A 112 -7.39 -19.02 -4.88
C LEU A 112 -6.08 -18.40 -5.41
N PRO A 113 -5.14 -19.21 -5.90
CA PRO A 113 -3.91 -18.70 -6.51
C PRO A 113 -4.20 -18.05 -7.87
N LEU A 114 -3.78 -16.81 -8.05
CA LEU A 114 -3.90 -16.10 -9.33
C LEU A 114 -2.99 -16.76 -10.39
N HIS A 115 -3.59 -17.12 -11.53
CA HIS A 115 -2.92 -17.69 -12.69
C HIS A 115 -3.53 -17.18 -14.01
N ASP A 116 -2.97 -17.54 -15.16
CA ASP A 116 -3.44 -17.02 -16.44
C ASP A 116 -4.76 -17.63 -16.97
N GLY A 117 -5.24 -18.67 -16.32
CA GLY A 117 -6.53 -19.29 -16.66
C GLY A 117 -7.75 -18.57 -16.08
N THR A 118 -8.83 -19.30 -15.93
CA THR A 118 -10.06 -18.90 -15.26
C THR A 118 -10.02 -19.35 -13.78
N PRO A 119 -10.60 -18.59 -12.84
CA PRO A 119 -10.65 -19.00 -11.44
C PRO A 119 -11.48 -20.28 -11.26
N GLU A 120 -10.99 -21.19 -10.45
CA GLU A 120 -11.67 -22.45 -10.11
C GLU A 120 -12.72 -22.22 -9.01
N ALA A 121 -13.74 -21.41 -9.30
CA ALA A 121 -14.85 -21.10 -8.39
C ALA A 121 -16.12 -20.83 -9.18
N GLU A 122 -17.24 -21.20 -8.61
CA GLU A 122 -18.56 -20.77 -9.07
C GLU A 122 -18.96 -19.49 -8.33
N TYR A 123 -19.09 -18.39 -9.02
CA TYR A 123 -19.45 -17.08 -8.48
C TYR A 123 -20.57 -16.42 -9.29
N ASP A 124 -21.28 -15.49 -8.68
CA ASP A 124 -22.40 -14.78 -9.27
C ASP A 124 -22.00 -13.37 -9.73
N VAL A 125 -21.04 -12.74 -9.02
CA VAL A 125 -20.50 -11.40 -9.31
C VAL A 125 -19.01 -11.42 -9.06
N ASP A 126 -18.28 -10.74 -9.92
CA ASP A 126 -16.86 -10.51 -9.71
C ASP A 126 -16.51 -9.01 -9.67
N VAL A 127 -15.45 -8.69 -8.95
CA VAL A 127 -14.96 -7.34 -8.76
C VAL A 127 -13.43 -7.33 -8.76
N GLU A 128 -12.83 -6.26 -9.21
CA GLU A 128 -11.40 -6.03 -8.96
C GLU A 128 -11.22 -5.38 -7.57
N ILE A 129 -10.21 -5.78 -6.83
CA ILE A 129 -10.03 -5.37 -5.43
C ILE A 129 -9.97 -3.84 -5.25
N MET A 130 -9.45 -3.10 -6.22
CA MET A 130 -9.41 -1.63 -6.20
C MET A 130 -10.77 -0.96 -6.47
N GLU A 131 -11.78 -1.71 -6.95
CA GLU A 131 -13.14 -1.20 -7.12
C GLU A 131 -13.92 -1.16 -5.79
N LEU A 132 -13.44 -1.86 -4.75
CA LEU A 132 -14.12 -1.94 -3.46
C LEU A 132 -14.38 -0.58 -2.78
N PRO A 133 -13.45 0.37 -2.75
CA PRO A 133 -13.74 1.71 -2.21
C PRO A 133 -14.90 2.40 -2.91
N HIS A 134 -15.02 2.26 -4.21
CA HIS A 134 -16.16 2.78 -5.00
C HIS A 134 -17.46 2.04 -4.67
N ILE A 135 -17.44 0.71 -4.63
CA ILE A 135 -18.60 -0.14 -4.31
C ILE A 135 -19.17 0.22 -2.92
N PHE A 136 -18.30 0.41 -1.93
CA PHE A 136 -18.68 0.76 -0.56
C PHE A 136 -18.84 2.27 -0.33
N ARG A 137 -18.75 3.10 -1.36
CA ARG A 137 -18.86 4.58 -1.25
C ARG A 137 -17.99 5.13 -0.13
N THR A 138 -16.75 4.65 -0.08
CA THR A 138 -15.80 5.01 0.97
C THR A 138 -15.60 6.53 1.00
N THR A 139 -15.65 7.10 2.19
CA THR A 139 -15.29 8.48 2.50
C THR A 139 -14.11 8.49 3.47
N LEU A 140 -13.52 9.64 3.75
CA LEU A 140 -12.47 9.74 4.78
C LEU A 140 -12.92 9.19 6.14
N ALA A 141 -14.19 9.35 6.48
CA ALA A 141 -14.77 8.88 7.74
C ALA A 141 -15.07 7.36 7.76
N THR A 142 -15.21 6.75 6.60
CA THR A 142 -15.62 5.32 6.48
C THR A 142 -14.52 4.42 5.96
N ILE A 143 -13.30 4.93 5.76
CA ILE A 143 -12.13 4.10 5.49
C ILE A 143 -12.01 3.04 6.60
N PRO A 144 -11.95 1.73 6.27
CA PRO A 144 -11.71 0.69 7.28
C PRO A 144 -10.25 0.72 7.76
N ALA A 145 -9.90 1.73 8.57
CA ALA A 145 -8.52 2.08 8.94
C ALA A 145 -7.97 1.27 10.13
N VAL A 146 -8.75 0.36 10.71
CA VAL A 146 -8.30 -0.44 11.86
C VAL A 146 -7.11 -1.31 11.46
N VAL A 147 -6.04 -1.25 12.25
CA VAL A 147 -4.82 -2.05 12.10
C VAL A 147 -4.45 -2.72 13.44
N PRO A 148 -3.77 -3.88 13.45
CA PRO A 148 -3.43 -4.69 12.29
C PRO A 148 -4.64 -5.41 11.70
N TYR A 149 -4.65 -5.64 10.38
CA TYR A 149 -5.58 -6.53 9.71
C TYR A 149 -4.87 -7.70 8.97
N LEU A 150 -3.54 -7.65 8.92
CA LEU A 150 -2.67 -8.80 8.63
C LEU A 150 -1.95 -9.21 9.91
N HIS A 151 -1.84 -10.51 10.15
CA HIS A 151 -1.26 -11.03 11.38
C HIS A 151 -0.16 -12.05 11.06
N VAL A 152 1.02 -11.82 11.61
CA VAL A 152 2.15 -12.75 11.58
C VAL A 152 2.89 -12.69 12.90
N GLU A 153 3.48 -13.80 13.30
CA GLU A 153 4.39 -13.82 14.44
C GLU A 153 5.71 -13.12 14.07
N PRO A 154 6.25 -12.26 14.94
CA PRO A 154 7.51 -11.59 14.67
C PRO A 154 8.65 -12.58 14.54
N GLN A 155 9.68 -12.22 13.79
CA GLN A 155 10.96 -12.92 13.77
C GLN A 155 11.81 -12.43 14.96
N LEU A 156 12.52 -13.33 15.63
CA LEU A 156 13.45 -12.91 16.67
C LEU A 156 14.63 -12.14 16.04
N LEU A 157 14.81 -10.89 16.46
CA LEU A 157 15.97 -10.07 16.10
C LEU A 157 16.99 -10.10 17.24
N THR A 158 18.26 -10.26 16.88
CA THR A 158 19.36 -10.01 17.82
C THR A 158 19.72 -8.54 17.74
N LEU A 159 19.14 -7.73 18.63
CA LEU A 159 19.44 -6.31 18.72
C LEU A 159 20.56 -6.04 19.72
N PRO A 160 21.47 -5.10 19.44
CA PRO A 160 22.29 -4.49 20.48
C PRO A 160 21.35 -3.84 21.52
N LYS A 161 21.73 -3.94 22.79
CA LYS A 161 20.94 -3.28 23.87
C LYS A 161 20.76 -1.79 23.55
N GLU A 162 19.56 -1.27 23.84
CA GLU A 162 19.23 0.15 23.75
C GLU A 162 19.23 0.74 22.32
N LYS A 163 19.03 -0.09 21.28
CA LYS A 163 18.88 0.40 19.90
C LYS A 163 17.48 0.12 19.37
N LEU A 164 16.92 1.08 18.63
CA LEU A 164 15.70 0.88 17.84
C LEU A 164 16.00 0.09 16.59
N ALA A 165 15.19 -0.92 16.30
CA ALA A 165 15.22 -1.69 15.07
C ALA A 165 14.47 -0.96 13.96
N ILE A 166 15.18 -0.45 12.96
CA ILE A 166 14.60 0.34 11.87
C ILE A 166 14.80 -0.37 10.54
N GLY A 167 13.71 -0.75 9.87
CA GLY A 167 13.76 -1.27 8.51
C GLY A 167 13.88 -0.14 7.49
N LEU A 168 14.65 -0.35 6.42
CA LEU A 168 14.88 0.65 5.40
C LEU A 168 14.69 0.11 3.98
N VAL A 169 13.87 0.82 3.19
CA VAL A 169 13.67 0.62 1.74
C VAL A 169 13.67 1.97 1.05
N TRP A 170 14.50 2.13 0.01
CA TRP A 170 14.69 3.42 -0.68
C TRP A 170 14.40 3.38 -2.18
N LYS A 171 14.22 2.19 -2.75
CA LYS A 171 13.92 2.03 -4.17
C LYS A 171 12.58 1.32 -4.35
N ALA A 172 11.70 1.96 -5.13
CA ALA A 172 10.42 1.38 -5.57
C ALA A 172 10.60 0.52 -6.83
N GLY A 173 9.54 -0.12 -7.30
CA GLY A 173 9.52 -0.75 -8.63
C GLY A 173 9.70 0.27 -9.77
N ASP A 174 10.04 -0.25 -10.95
CA ASP A 174 10.55 0.55 -12.07
C ASP A 174 9.49 1.35 -12.85
N TRP A 175 8.21 1.31 -12.46
CA TRP A 175 7.16 2.03 -13.20
C TRP A 175 7.15 3.56 -12.97
N ASP A 176 7.74 4.05 -11.86
CA ASP A 176 7.95 5.48 -11.60
C ASP A 176 9.22 5.67 -10.74
N GLU A 177 10.32 6.03 -11.39
CA GLU A 177 11.62 6.24 -10.76
C GLU A 177 11.64 7.41 -9.78
N ARG A 178 10.72 8.38 -9.88
CA ARG A 178 10.62 9.53 -8.97
C ARG A 178 10.38 9.11 -7.53
N ARG A 179 9.81 7.92 -7.31
CA ARG A 179 9.59 7.33 -5.98
C ARG A 179 10.86 6.82 -5.32
N SER A 180 11.94 6.66 -6.08
CA SER A 180 13.20 6.10 -5.60
C SER A 180 14.16 7.19 -5.15
N ILE A 181 14.89 6.92 -4.06
CA ILE A 181 15.90 7.81 -3.47
C ILE A 181 17.28 7.31 -3.88
N PRO A 182 18.16 8.15 -4.39
CA PRO A 182 19.55 7.77 -4.62
C PRO A 182 20.20 7.29 -3.31
N PHE A 183 20.81 6.11 -3.30
CA PHE A 183 21.38 5.53 -2.08
C PHE A 183 22.34 6.48 -1.35
N ALA A 184 23.17 7.23 -2.08
CA ALA A 184 24.10 8.22 -1.50
C ALA A 184 23.39 9.29 -0.65
N SER A 185 22.12 9.62 -0.93
CA SER A 185 21.35 10.59 -0.14
C SER A 185 21.01 10.09 1.26
N LEU A 186 21.12 8.78 1.51
CA LEU A 186 20.83 8.17 2.81
C LEU A 186 22.02 8.23 3.80
N ALA A 187 23.19 8.70 3.36
CA ALA A 187 24.41 8.75 4.17
C ALA A 187 24.21 9.37 5.58
N PRO A 188 23.38 10.42 5.78
CA PRO A 188 23.13 10.97 7.12
C PRO A 188 22.57 9.95 8.13
N LEU A 189 21.81 8.95 7.67
CA LEU A 189 21.22 7.94 8.55
C LEU A 189 22.26 7.01 9.17
N ALA A 190 23.39 6.78 8.50
CA ALA A 190 24.48 5.92 9.00
C ALA A 190 25.18 6.51 10.23
N ALA A 191 25.13 7.83 10.41
CA ALA A 191 25.79 8.53 11.53
C ALA A 191 24.95 8.54 12.83
N LEU A 192 23.67 8.15 12.75
CA LEU A 192 22.76 8.20 13.89
C LEU A 192 23.12 7.17 14.96
N GLN A 193 23.11 7.61 16.20
CA GLN A 193 23.28 6.74 17.36
C GLN A 193 21.91 6.24 17.85
N GLY A 194 21.89 5.18 18.64
CA GLY A 194 20.65 4.65 19.22
C GLY A 194 19.75 3.89 18.24
N ILE A 195 20.16 3.71 16.98
CA ILE A 195 19.39 2.94 15.99
C ILE A 195 20.21 1.79 15.40
N GLN A 196 19.52 0.75 14.93
CA GLN A 196 20.07 -0.30 14.09
C GLN A 196 19.26 -0.38 12.81
N LEU A 197 19.90 0.00 11.69
CA LEU A 197 19.28 -0.11 10.38
C LEU A 197 19.29 -1.56 9.88
N TYR A 198 18.15 -2.06 9.47
CA TYR A 198 17.96 -3.32 8.76
C TYR A 198 17.61 -3.02 7.30
N ILE A 199 18.43 -3.51 6.39
CA ILE A 199 18.28 -3.27 4.96
C ILE A 199 17.27 -4.27 4.40
N LEU A 200 16.05 -3.81 4.18
CA LEU A 200 14.93 -4.62 3.67
C LEU A 200 14.63 -4.34 2.19
N GLN A 201 15.55 -3.67 1.52
CA GLN A 201 15.51 -3.43 0.09
C GLN A 201 15.78 -4.72 -0.67
N ALA A 202 14.83 -5.17 -1.49
CA ALA A 202 15.06 -6.27 -2.42
C ALA A 202 16.19 -5.91 -3.40
N ASP A 203 17.01 -6.91 -3.75
CA ASP A 203 18.18 -6.70 -4.62
C ASP A 203 19.09 -5.53 -4.13
N ALA A 204 19.31 -5.40 -2.82
CA ALA A 204 19.94 -4.25 -2.19
C ALA A 204 21.26 -3.82 -2.86
N LYS A 205 22.11 -4.77 -3.26
CA LYS A 205 23.38 -4.48 -3.98
C LYS A 205 23.12 -3.81 -5.33
N LYS A 206 22.13 -4.25 -6.09
CA LYS A 206 21.73 -3.60 -7.35
C LYS A 206 21.10 -2.22 -7.12
N ALA A 207 20.47 -2.01 -5.96
CA ALA A 207 19.93 -0.72 -5.54
C ALA A 207 20.98 0.23 -4.95
N GLY A 208 22.26 -0.13 -4.99
CA GLY A 208 23.39 0.72 -4.57
C GLY A 208 23.87 0.54 -3.13
N TRP A 209 23.31 -0.42 -2.38
CA TRP A 209 23.70 -0.67 -1.00
C TRP A 209 25.18 -1.04 -0.87
N GLN A 210 25.82 -0.54 0.21
CA GLN A 210 27.19 -0.80 0.61
C GLN A 210 27.23 -1.49 1.96
N GLU A 211 28.12 -2.47 2.13
CA GLU A 211 28.10 -3.41 3.27
C GLU A 211 28.26 -2.76 4.66
N GLU A 212 28.90 -1.58 4.74
CA GLU A 212 29.06 -0.84 5.99
C GLU A 212 27.79 -0.07 6.41
N PHE A 213 26.80 0.03 5.54
CA PHE A 213 25.56 0.76 5.78
C PHE A 213 24.47 -0.18 6.28
N GLY A 214 24.36 -0.35 7.60
CA GLY A 214 23.33 -1.16 8.23
C GLY A 214 23.54 -2.69 8.12
N VAL A 215 22.59 -3.44 8.61
CA VAL A 215 22.57 -4.92 8.58
C VAL A 215 21.68 -5.40 7.43
N TYR A 216 22.24 -6.18 6.53
CA TYR A 216 21.47 -6.87 5.51
C TYR A 216 21.14 -8.29 5.98
N PRO A 217 19.87 -8.57 6.30
CA PRO A 217 19.50 -9.88 6.86
C PRO A 217 19.31 -10.99 5.80
N GLY A 218 19.52 -10.67 4.52
CA GLY A 218 19.34 -11.59 3.39
C GLY A 218 18.04 -11.33 2.62
N GLU A 219 17.78 -12.19 1.65
CA GLU A 219 16.53 -12.19 0.88
C GLU A 219 15.46 -13.01 1.61
N PHE A 220 14.21 -12.58 1.47
CA PHE A 220 13.04 -13.19 2.10
C PHE A 220 11.97 -13.52 1.06
N ASN A 221 11.25 -14.61 1.26
CA ASN A 221 9.90 -14.65 0.68
C ASN A 221 8.98 -13.65 1.39
N LEU A 222 7.83 -13.36 0.81
CA LEU A 222 6.97 -12.29 1.32
C LEU A 222 6.44 -12.55 2.74
N PHE A 223 6.22 -13.80 3.11
CA PHE A 223 5.77 -14.16 4.47
C PHE A 223 6.88 -13.93 5.52
N GLU A 224 8.10 -14.34 5.22
CA GLU A 224 9.27 -14.07 6.08
C GLU A 224 9.56 -12.57 6.15
N TYR A 225 9.44 -11.87 5.03
CA TYR A 225 9.54 -10.40 4.99
C TYR A 225 8.53 -9.74 5.94
N ALA A 226 7.28 -10.19 5.94
CA ALA A 226 6.25 -9.67 6.85
C ALA A 226 6.60 -9.94 8.33
N ARG A 227 7.15 -11.12 8.64
CA ARG A 227 7.63 -11.44 10.00
C ARG A 227 8.79 -10.55 10.42
N MET A 228 9.71 -10.27 9.49
CA MET A 228 10.81 -9.34 9.73
C MET A 228 10.28 -7.91 9.98
N VAL A 229 9.38 -7.41 9.13
CA VAL A 229 8.74 -6.10 9.33
C VAL A 229 8.01 -6.03 10.67
N ARG A 230 7.32 -7.11 11.07
CA ARG A 230 6.59 -7.15 12.38
C ARG A 230 7.51 -7.07 13.59
N SER A 231 8.82 -7.34 13.43
CA SER A 231 9.83 -7.30 14.48
C SER A 231 10.49 -5.92 14.65
N LEU A 232 10.17 -4.96 13.79
CA LEU A 232 10.77 -3.63 13.79
C LEU A 232 10.02 -2.68 14.73
N ASP A 233 10.75 -1.73 15.29
CA ASP A 233 10.18 -0.58 16.00
C ASP A 233 9.66 0.47 15.02
N LEU A 234 10.27 0.57 13.83
CA LEU A 234 9.90 1.51 12.78
C LEU A 234 10.28 0.97 11.39
N MET A 235 9.39 1.13 10.43
CA MET A 235 9.70 0.94 9.01
C MET A 235 9.84 2.29 8.31
N ILE A 236 10.96 2.53 7.64
CA ILE A 236 11.18 3.68 6.75
C ILE A 236 11.20 3.16 5.32
N THR A 237 10.34 3.68 4.48
CA THR A 237 10.20 3.19 3.11
C THR A 237 9.71 4.27 2.17
N VAL A 238 10.09 4.17 0.91
CA VAL A 238 9.45 4.93 -0.16
C VAL A 238 8.05 4.38 -0.45
N ASP A 239 7.26 5.09 -1.25
CA ASP A 239 5.95 4.65 -1.74
C ASP A 239 6.06 3.34 -2.54
N SER A 240 5.84 2.23 -1.86
CA SER A 240 5.96 0.87 -2.41
C SER A 240 5.27 -0.15 -1.51
N MET A 241 5.25 -1.42 -1.94
CA MET A 241 4.59 -2.51 -1.19
C MET A 241 4.95 -2.56 0.31
N PRO A 242 6.20 -2.36 0.74
CA PRO A 242 6.57 -2.33 2.17
C PRO A 242 5.82 -1.28 3.01
N ALA A 243 5.45 -0.13 2.44
CA ALA A 243 4.65 0.88 3.14
C ALA A 243 3.28 0.32 3.53
N HIS A 244 2.62 -0.31 2.56
CA HIS A 244 1.32 -0.95 2.77
C HIS A 244 1.40 -2.13 3.74
N LEU A 245 2.45 -2.93 3.64
CA LEU A 245 2.65 -4.09 4.50
C LEU A 245 2.88 -3.68 5.97
N ALA A 246 3.77 -2.72 6.22
CA ALA A 246 4.02 -2.21 7.56
C ALA A 246 2.75 -1.61 8.18
N GLY A 247 2.02 -0.80 7.41
CA GLY A 247 0.72 -0.26 7.83
C GLY A 247 -0.31 -1.36 8.12
N ALA A 248 -0.41 -2.38 7.28
CA ALA A 248 -1.33 -3.52 7.46
C ALA A 248 -1.02 -4.36 8.71
N LEU A 249 0.25 -4.47 9.06
CA LEU A 249 0.73 -5.16 10.26
C LEU A 249 0.65 -4.29 11.54
N GLY A 250 0.25 -3.02 11.42
CA GLY A 250 0.20 -2.07 12.54
C GLY A 250 1.57 -1.62 13.05
N VAL A 251 2.63 -1.81 12.26
CA VAL A 251 3.97 -1.34 12.58
C VAL A 251 4.06 0.16 12.30
N PRO A 252 4.70 0.96 13.18
CA PRO A 252 4.99 2.36 12.86
C PRO A 252 5.74 2.45 11.53
N VAL A 253 5.28 3.33 10.63
CA VAL A 253 5.87 3.47 9.31
C VAL A 253 6.01 4.93 8.90
N TRP A 254 7.20 5.30 8.44
CA TRP A 254 7.49 6.60 7.85
C TRP A 254 7.67 6.43 6.35
N THR A 255 6.73 6.96 5.59
CA THR A 255 6.71 6.83 4.12
C THR A 255 7.26 8.09 3.48
N LEU A 256 8.31 7.92 2.66
CA LEU A 256 9.01 8.98 1.95
C LEU A 256 8.39 9.15 0.57
N LEU A 257 7.89 10.34 0.27
CA LEU A 257 7.07 10.63 -0.91
C LEU A 257 7.72 11.68 -1.80
N HIS A 258 7.69 11.46 -3.11
CA HIS A 258 7.98 12.54 -4.05
C HIS A 258 6.84 13.59 -4.07
N ALA A 259 7.07 14.75 -4.66
CA ALA A 259 6.15 15.88 -4.61
C ALA A 259 4.74 15.55 -5.16
N GLU A 260 4.68 14.81 -6.27
CA GLU A 260 3.45 14.41 -6.95
C GLU A 260 3.04 12.97 -6.61
N ALA A 261 3.05 12.62 -5.32
CA ALA A 261 2.78 11.27 -4.87
C ALA A 261 1.39 10.77 -5.27
N ASP A 262 1.23 9.44 -5.20
CA ASP A 262 -0.02 8.75 -5.49
C ASP A 262 -1.21 9.32 -4.66
N TRP A 263 -2.41 9.23 -5.21
CA TRP A 263 -3.64 9.72 -4.60
C TRP A 263 -3.91 9.16 -3.20
N ARG A 264 -3.44 7.97 -2.90
CA ARG A 264 -3.60 7.29 -1.60
C ARG A 264 -3.04 8.11 -0.45
N TRP A 265 -1.97 8.85 -0.75
CA TRP A 265 -1.26 9.68 0.23
C TRP A 265 -1.82 11.08 0.35
N MET A 266 -2.78 11.45 -0.51
CA MET A 266 -3.44 12.76 -0.57
C MET A 266 -2.48 13.95 -0.59
N GLU A 267 -3.02 15.15 -0.60
CA GLU A 267 -2.28 16.41 -0.52
C GLU A 267 -2.38 17.01 0.89
N ASN A 268 -1.43 17.89 1.21
CA ASN A 268 -1.46 18.75 2.39
C ASN A 268 -1.65 18.04 3.74
N ARG A 269 -1.09 16.80 3.87
CA ARG A 269 -1.11 16.07 5.14
C ARG A 269 0.17 15.28 5.37
N ASN A 270 0.50 15.07 6.65
CA ASN A 270 1.67 14.31 7.09
C ASN A 270 1.30 12.97 7.75
N ASP A 271 0.02 12.61 7.75
CA ASP A 271 -0.53 11.33 8.22
C ASP A 271 -1.25 10.61 7.07
N SER A 272 -1.65 9.38 7.29
CA SER A 272 -2.45 8.62 6.33
C SER A 272 -3.81 8.25 6.92
N PRO A 273 -4.92 8.51 6.22
CA PRO A 273 -6.23 8.05 6.67
C PRO A 273 -6.40 6.53 6.52
N TRP A 274 -5.54 5.89 5.72
CA TRP A 274 -5.52 4.44 5.53
C TRP A 274 -4.80 3.70 6.64
N TYR A 275 -3.77 4.32 7.25
CA TYR A 275 -2.89 3.67 8.22
C TYR A 275 -2.61 4.60 9.39
N PRO A 276 -3.27 4.40 10.56
CA PRO A 276 -3.10 5.29 11.72
C PRO A 276 -1.68 5.34 12.27
N THR A 277 -0.85 4.32 11.97
CA THR A 277 0.56 4.24 12.40
C THR A 277 1.54 4.87 11.40
N MET A 278 1.03 5.48 10.32
CA MET A 278 1.86 6.01 9.25
C MET A 278 2.07 7.52 9.36
N ARG A 279 3.31 7.94 9.15
CA ARG A 279 3.70 9.34 8.96
C ARG A 279 4.29 9.53 7.57
N LEU A 280 3.97 10.66 6.91
CA LEU A 280 4.38 10.96 5.55
C LEU A 280 5.45 12.06 5.55
N PHE A 281 6.54 11.81 4.84
CA PHE A 281 7.61 12.77 4.58
C PHE A 281 7.62 13.07 3.08
N ARG A 282 7.05 14.20 2.68
CA ARG A 282 6.87 14.57 1.28
C ARG A 282 7.91 15.58 0.83
N GLN A 283 8.40 15.44 -0.41
CA GLN A 283 9.15 16.49 -1.08
C GLN A 283 8.27 17.73 -1.26
N GLU A 284 8.84 18.90 -0.98
CA GLU A 284 8.21 20.19 -1.29
C GLU A 284 8.44 20.58 -2.75
N HIS A 285 9.61 20.22 -3.28
CA HIS A 285 10.01 20.44 -4.67
C HIS A 285 10.46 19.12 -5.29
N SER A 286 10.00 18.85 -6.51
CA SER A 286 10.33 17.61 -7.22
C SER A 286 11.84 17.37 -7.30
N GLY A 287 12.26 16.16 -6.89
CA GLY A 287 13.67 15.76 -6.87
C GLY A 287 14.45 16.14 -5.60
N ASP A 288 13.87 16.95 -4.70
CA ASP A 288 14.54 17.37 -3.46
C ASP A 288 14.41 16.30 -2.36
N TRP A 289 15.15 15.21 -2.53
CA TRP A 289 15.28 14.19 -1.49
C TRP A 289 16.15 14.66 -0.32
N ALA A 290 17.05 15.63 -0.50
CA ALA A 290 17.96 16.09 0.55
C ALA A 290 17.18 16.71 1.72
N SER A 291 16.19 17.57 1.45
CA SER A 291 15.36 18.15 2.50
C SER A 291 14.47 17.12 3.20
N VAL A 292 13.97 16.11 2.47
CA VAL A 292 13.21 14.99 3.06
C VAL A 292 14.07 14.20 4.03
N ILE A 293 15.30 13.82 3.62
CA ILE A 293 16.24 13.08 4.45
C ILE A 293 16.70 13.92 5.65
N GLY A 294 16.90 15.22 5.49
CA GLY A 294 17.22 16.12 6.60
C GLY A 294 16.14 16.09 7.69
N ARG A 295 14.87 16.31 7.32
CA ARG A 295 13.72 16.24 8.26
C ARG A 295 13.57 14.85 8.88
N LEU A 296 13.79 13.80 8.10
CA LEU A 296 13.76 12.42 8.58
C LEU A 296 14.83 12.18 9.65
N THR A 297 16.06 12.64 9.42
CA THR A 297 17.20 12.52 10.33
C THR A 297 16.91 13.22 11.66
N GLU A 298 16.44 14.47 11.61
CA GLU A 298 16.06 15.25 12.80
C GLU A 298 15.00 14.54 13.66
N GLU A 299 14.02 13.93 13.03
CA GLU A 299 12.97 13.19 13.75
C GLU A 299 13.49 11.86 14.32
N LEU A 300 14.39 11.18 13.62
CA LEU A 300 15.04 9.96 14.12
C LEU A 300 15.92 10.25 15.33
N GLU A 301 16.67 11.35 15.34
CA GLU A 301 17.47 11.78 16.49
C GLU A 301 16.61 11.97 17.74
N LYS A 302 15.41 12.55 17.59
CA LYS A 302 14.50 12.78 18.72
C LYS A 302 14.02 11.47 19.36
N ILE A 303 13.67 10.48 18.55
CA ILE A 303 13.15 9.19 19.07
C ILE A 303 14.24 8.25 19.56
N SER A 304 15.47 8.38 19.04
CA SER A 304 16.61 7.53 19.43
C SER A 304 17.28 7.94 20.74
N GLN A 305 16.95 9.11 21.30
CA GLN A 305 17.50 9.64 22.56
C GLN A 305 16.65 9.29 23.79
N HIS A 306 15.53 8.62 23.60
CA HIS A 306 14.56 8.22 24.63
C HIS A 306 14.48 6.71 24.72
#